data_5584182f8c4272ab944854dac93c3969
#
_entry.id   5584182f8c4272ab944854dac93c3969
#
_cell.length_a   1.000
_cell.length_b   1.000
_cell.length_c   1.000
_cell.angle_alpha   90.00
_cell.angle_beta   90.00
_cell.angle_gamma   90.00
#
_symmetry.space_group_name_H-M   'P 1'
#
loop_
_entity.id
_entity.type
_entity.pdbx_description
1 polymer ?
#
loop_
_entity_poly.entity_id
_entity_poly.type
_entity_poly.pdbx_seq_one_letter_code
_entity_poly.pdbx_strand_id
1 'polypeptide(L)'
;MTTIYLIRHGQASFGAESYDKLSPNGELQAKLLGQYFNQILKEEPYVIAGSMQRHQQTANLALAECFPEAEIRIDSAWNEFNHQQVFAHYEPRFNEPHLLKQDVENEANPRAYLAKIFEGAIERWTDGNYHHEYDESWPNFKNRVETALQNLSDELAKTKSRYAVVFTSGGVISVAAGKLLELNVNRTFALNWAITNTSITTLRLVGNEPQLLSLNEHHFIKAVDPQLLTWKKKKKKGRA
;
A
#
# COMPACT_ATOMS: atom_id res chain seq x y z
N MET A 1 10.63 22.70 -6.63
CA MET A 1 10.09 22.02 -5.44
C MET A 1 9.20 20.89 -5.94
N THR A 2 9.48 19.64 -5.61
CA THR A 2 8.76 18.47 -6.08
C THR A 2 7.86 17.91 -4.98
N THR A 3 6.64 17.52 -5.33
CA THR A 3 5.71 16.79 -4.45
C THR A 3 5.68 15.33 -4.88
N ILE A 4 5.87 14.41 -3.93
CA ILE A 4 5.79 12.97 -4.15
C ILE A 4 4.50 12.47 -3.51
N TYR A 5 3.68 11.74 -4.28
CA TYR A 5 2.47 11.09 -3.83
C TYR A 5 2.71 9.57 -3.78
N LEU A 6 2.76 8.99 -2.59
CA LEU A 6 2.77 7.55 -2.41
C LEU A 6 1.33 7.05 -2.32
N ILE A 7 0.95 6.16 -3.21
CA ILE A 7 -0.42 5.68 -3.37
C ILE A 7 -0.51 4.21 -2.99
N ARG A 8 -1.34 3.87 -2.01
CA ARG A 8 -1.69 2.48 -1.79
C ARG A 8 -2.59 2.00 -2.94
N HIS A 9 -2.31 0.83 -3.50
CA HIS A 9 -3.14 0.23 -4.55
C HIS A 9 -4.62 0.14 -4.17
N GLY A 10 -5.51 0.07 -5.15
CA GLY A 10 -6.94 -0.19 -4.97
C GLY A 10 -7.20 -1.54 -4.28
N GLN A 11 -8.41 -1.76 -3.78
CA GLN A 11 -8.76 -3.01 -3.13
C GLN A 11 -8.46 -4.21 -4.02
N ALA A 12 -7.65 -5.15 -3.52
CA ALA A 12 -7.37 -6.40 -4.19
C ALA A 12 -8.52 -7.42 -4.00
N SER A 13 -8.60 -8.40 -4.90
CA SER A 13 -9.60 -9.47 -4.88
C SER A 13 -9.25 -10.53 -3.83
N PHE A 14 -9.55 -10.28 -2.57
CA PHE A 14 -9.26 -11.23 -1.50
C PHE A 14 -10.00 -12.55 -1.72
N GLY A 15 -9.26 -13.64 -1.82
CA GLY A 15 -9.80 -15.00 -1.94
C GLY A 15 -10.23 -15.42 -3.35
N ALA A 16 -9.91 -14.66 -4.41
CA ALA A 16 -9.98 -15.12 -5.79
C ALA A 16 -8.72 -15.92 -6.17
N GLU A 17 -8.78 -16.70 -7.26
CA GLU A 17 -7.62 -17.46 -7.79
C GLU A 17 -6.40 -16.57 -8.05
N SER A 18 -6.61 -15.29 -8.33
CA SER A 18 -5.55 -14.29 -8.48
C SER A 18 -5.74 -13.17 -7.46
N TYR A 19 -5.15 -13.34 -6.28
CA TYR A 19 -5.16 -12.33 -5.22
C TYR A 19 -4.54 -10.99 -5.65
N ASP A 20 -3.63 -11.00 -6.63
CA ASP A 20 -2.90 -9.80 -7.07
C ASP A 20 -3.71 -8.87 -8.01
N LYS A 21 -4.95 -9.24 -8.37
CA LYS A 21 -5.84 -8.38 -9.15
C LYS A 21 -6.68 -7.45 -8.30
N LEU A 22 -7.03 -6.28 -8.86
CA LEU A 22 -8.02 -5.41 -8.24
C LEU A 22 -9.41 -6.08 -8.22
N SER A 23 -10.16 -5.80 -7.17
CA SER A 23 -11.61 -6.07 -7.15
C SER A 23 -12.35 -4.98 -7.94
N PRO A 24 -13.63 -5.20 -8.34
CA PRO A 24 -14.44 -4.15 -8.96
C PRO A 24 -14.49 -2.85 -8.12
N ASN A 25 -14.48 -2.98 -6.80
CA ASN A 25 -14.38 -1.84 -5.89
C ASN A 25 -13.02 -1.14 -5.99
N GLY A 26 -11.93 -1.92 -6.11
CA GLY A 26 -10.57 -1.39 -6.30
C GLY A 26 -10.39 -0.65 -7.62
N GLU A 27 -11.01 -1.14 -8.68
CA GLU A 27 -11.01 -0.46 -9.99
C GLU A 27 -11.73 0.90 -9.91
N LEU A 28 -12.89 0.95 -9.24
CA LEU A 28 -13.61 2.20 -9.03
C LEU A 28 -12.82 3.18 -8.15
N GLN A 29 -12.18 2.69 -7.09
CA GLN A 29 -11.29 3.50 -6.25
C GLN A 29 -10.15 4.12 -7.09
N ALA A 30 -9.52 3.35 -7.98
CA ALA A 30 -8.44 3.83 -8.85
C ALA A 30 -8.91 4.92 -9.82
N LYS A 31 -10.10 4.78 -10.42
CA LYS A 31 -10.70 5.80 -11.29
C LYS A 31 -10.99 7.09 -10.52
N LEU A 32 -11.56 6.99 -9.32
CA LEU A 32 -11.81 8.17 -8.46
C LEU A 32 -10.52 8.88 -8.06
N LEU A 33 -9.43 8.13 -7.83
CA LEU A 33 -8.11 8.71 -7.60
C LEU A 33 -7.64 9.51 -8.82
N GLY A 34 -7.78 8.98 -10.02
CA GLY A 34 -7.43 9.68 -11.26
C GLY A 34 -8.24 10.95 -11.47
N GLN A 35 -9.55 10.91 -11.22
CA GLN A 35 -10.42 12.10 -11.28
C GLN A 35 -9.99 13.15 -10.25
N TYR A 36 -9.55 12.74 -9.07
CA TYR A 36 -8.98 13.65 -8.08
C TYR A 36 -7.64 14.23 -8.54
N PHE A 37 -6.76 13.42 -9.11
CA PHE A 37 -5.49 13.90 -9.69
C PHE A 37 -5.68 14.90 -10.81
N ASN A 38 -6.69 14.73 -11.66
CA ASN A 38 -7.03 15.70 -12.70
C ASN A 38 -7.37 17.10 -12.15
N GLN A 39 -7.80 17.17 -10.90
CA GLN A 39 -8.09 18.46 -10.23
C GLN A 39 -6.84 19.10 -9.62
N ILE A 40 -5.91 18.30 -9.08
CA ILE A 40 -4.79 18.82 -8.29
C ILE A 40 -3.45 18.86 -9.03
N LEU A 41 -3.21 17.95 -9.99
CA LEU A 41 -1.99 17.96 -10.80
C LEU A 41 -2.15 18.92 -11.98
N LYS A 42 -1.17 19.81 -12.16
CA LYS A 42 -1.21 20.85 -13.22
C LYS A 42 -0.34 20.50 -14.42
N GLU A 43 0.42 19.44 -14.34
CA GLU A 43 1.29 18.91 -15.41
C GLU A 43 1.48 17.41 -15.19
N GLU A 44 1.95 16.70 -16.20
CA GLU A 44 2.20 15.26 -16.16
C GLU A 44 3.23 14.91 -15.06
N PRO A 45 2.89 13.97 -14.17
CA PRO A 45 3.80 13.55 -13.11
C PRO A 45 4.86 12.56 -13.61
N TYR A 46 5.97 12.47 -12.91
CA TYR A 46 6.86 11.32 -12.98
C TYR A 46 6.20 10.12 -12.29
N VAL A 47 5.99 9.00 -13.01
CA VAL A 47 5.19 7.89 -12.50
C VAL A 47 6.02 6.63 -12.31
N ILE A 48 5.90 6.03 -11.11
CA ILE A 48 6.44 4.70 -10.80
C ILE A 48 5.30 3.81 -10.30
N ALA A 49 5.35 2.53 -10.66
CA ALA A 49 4.54 1.49 -10.05
C ALA A 49 5.41 0.30 -9.63
N GLY A 50 5.11 -0.31 -8.49
CA GLY A 50 5.63 -1.62 -8.17
C GLY A 50 5.23 -2.65 -9.23
N SER A 51 5.97 -3.75 -9.35
CA SER A 51 5.74 -4.75 -10.39
C SER A 51 4.52 -5.64 -10.14
N MET A 52 3.88 -5.56 -8.98
CA MET A 52 2.67 -6.31 -8.66
C MET A 52 1.48 -5.85 -9.52
N GLN A 53 0.65 -6.79 -9.95
CA GLN A 53 -0.46 -6.51 -10.86
C GLN A 53 -1.42 -5.44 -10.31
N ARG A 54 -1.74 -5.48 -9.01
CA ARG A 54 -2.59 -4.48 -8.34
C ARG A 54 -2.00 -3.07 -8.37
N HIS A 55 -0.65 -2.92 -8.33
CA HIS A 55 0.00 -1.63 -8.46
C HIS A 55 -0.17 -1.06 -9.86
N GLN A 56 0.14 -1.88 -10.87
CA GLN A 56 0.04 -1.49 -12.27
C GLN A 56 -1.41 -1.22 -12.70
N GLN A 57 -2.36 -2.05 -12.28
CA GLN A 57 -3.78 -1.81 -12.55
C GLN A 57 -4.28 -0.51 -11.92
N THR A 58 -3.87 -0.21 -10.68
CA THR A 58 -4.22 1.06 -10.03
C THR A 58 -3.65 2.24 -10.80
N ALA A 59 -2.38 2.17 -11.21
CA ALA A 59 -1.71 3.21 -11.98
C ALA A 59 -2.42 3.45 -13.33
N ASN A 60 -2.63 2.39 -14.11
CA ASN A 60 -3.26 2.48 -15.42
C ASN A 60 -4.68 3.08 -15.34
N LEU A 61 -5.50 2.62 -14.39
CA LEU A 61 -6.87 3.11 -14.24
C LEU A 61 -6.92 4.56 -13.73
N ALA A 62 -6.01 4.96 -12.85
CA ALA A 62 -5.94 6.33 -12.37
C ALA A 62 -5.43 7.28 -13.46
N LEU A 63 -4.37 6.91 -14.18
CA LEU A 63 -3.79 7.75 -15.22
C LEU A 63 -4.72 7.91 -16.42
N ALA A 64 -5.51 6.90 -16.77
CA ALA A 64 -6.52 6.99 -17.82
C ALA A 64 -7.52 8.14 -17.61
N GLU A 65 -7.74 8.57 -16.37
CA GLU A 65 -8.66 9.67 -16.01
C GLU A 65 -8.00 11.06 -16.04
N CYS A 66 -6.65 11.15 -16.11
CA CYS A 66 -5.95 12.45 -15.99
C CYS A 66 -4.78 12.62 -16.97
N PHE A 67 -3.91 11.63 -17.13
CA PHE A 67 -2.73 11.66 -17.98
C PHE A 67 -2.57 10.32 -18.70
N PRO A 68 -3.44 10.00 -19.70
CA PRO A 68 -3.50 8.68 -20.33
C PRO A 68 -2.21 8.28 -21.08
N GLU A 69 -1.40 9.25 -21.48
CA GLU A 69 -0.14 9.03 -22.21
C GLU A 69 1.08 8.99 -21.27
N ALA A 70 0.90 9.17 -19.95
CA ALA A 70 2.02 9.19 -19.01
C ALA A 70 2.71 7.82 -18.95
N GLU A 71 4.03 7.81 -19.11
CA GLU A 71 4.84 6.61 -19.01
C GLU A 71 4.91 6.10 -17.56
N ILE A 72 4.61 4.82 -17.36
CA ILE A 72 4.73 4.17 -16.05
C ILE A 72 6.03 3.38 -15.99
N ARG A 73 6.98 3.83 -15.18
CA ARG A 73 8.18 3.07 -14.85
C ARG A 73 7.84 1.98 -13.84
N ILE A 74 8.15 0.72 -14.16
CA ILE A 74 7.97 -0.41 -13.25
C ILE A 74 9.25 -0.64 -12.45
N ASP A 75 9.12 -0.61 -11.12
CA ASP A 75 10.23 -0.85 -10.22
C ASP A 75 9.80 -1.73 -9.03
N SER A 76 10.36 -2.95 -8.96
CA SER A 76 10.06 -3.92 -7.90
C SER A 76 10.52 -3.48 -6.51
N ALA A 77 11.38 -2.46 -6.41
CA ALA A 77 11.76 -1.88 -5.13
C ALA A 77 10.54 -1.29 -4.37
N TRP A 78 9.43 -1.01 -5.06
CA TRP A 78 8.17 -0.54 -4.49
C TRP A 78 7.15 -1.65 -4.24
N ASN A 79 7.55 -2.93 -4.32
CA ASN A 79 6.66 -4.06 -4.03
C ASN A 79 6.41 -4.24 -2.53
N GLU A 80 5.23 -4.76 -2.20
CA GLU A 80 4.91 -5.24 -0.85
C GLU A 80 5.82 -6.41 -0.46
N PHE A 81 6.03 -6.61 0.84
CA PHE A 81 6.66 -7.83 1.35
C PHE A 81 5.79 -9.07 1.09
N ASN A 82 6.41 -10.24 1.11
CA ASN A 82 5.68 -11.49 0.93
C ASN A 82 4.90 -11.87 2.21
N HIS A 83 3.70 -11.31 2.36
CA HIS A 83 2.84 -11.57 3.51
C HIS A 83 2.43 -13.04 3.64
N GLN A 84 2.34 -13.80 2.52
CA GLN A 84 2.03 -15.22 2.58
C GLN A 84 3.14 -15.99 3.29
N GLN A 85 4.40 -15.74 2.95
CA GLN A 85 5.54 -16.32 3.64
C GLN A 85 5.59 -15.90 5.12
N VAL A 86 5.32 -14.62 5.41
CA VAL A 86 5.30 -14.10 6.78
C VAL A 86 4.24 -14.81 7.64
N PHE A 87 3.04 -15.04 7.08
CA PHE A 87 1.99 -15.81 7.77
C PHE A 87 2.34 -17.29 7.90
N ALA A 88 2.89 -17.91 6.86
CA ALA A 88 3.23 -19.33 6.85
C ALA A 88 4.36 -19.68 7.84
N HIS A 89 5.32 -18.79 8.03
CA HIS A 89 6.35 -19.00 9.06
C HIS A 89 5.82 -18.81 10.49
N TYR A 90 4.79 -18.00 10.68
CA TYR A 90 4.12 -17.87 11.97
C TYR A 90 3.23 -19.06 12.29
N GLU A 91 2.44 -19.51 11.32
CA GLU A 91 1.54 -20.67 11.41
C GLU A 91 1.69 -21.51 10.12
N PRO A 92 2.45 -22.64 10.14
CA PRO A 92 2.78 -23.40 8.94
C PRO A 92 1.59 -23.88 8.10
N ARG A 93 0.42 -24.08 8.70
CA ARG A 93 -0.81 -24.43 7.96
C ARG A 93 -1.26 -23.33 6.99
N PHE A 94 -0.83 -22.09 7.18
CA PHE A 94 -1.14 -20.96 6.27
C PHE A 94 -0.26 -20.93 5.01
N ASN A 95 0.61 -21.94 4.79
CA ASN A 95 1.12 -22.25 3.45
C ASN A 95 -0.01 -22.52 2.45
N GLU A 96 -1.18 -22.92 2.96
CA GLU A 96 -2.42 -23.04 2.21
C GLU A 96 -3.31 -21.82 2.49
N PRO A 97 -3.32 -20.77 1.64
CA PRO A 97 -4.02 -19.51 1.91
C PRO A 97 -5.53 -19.65 2.15
N HIS A 98 -6.14 -20.72 1.64
CA HIS A 98 -7.56 -20.99 1.85
C HIS A 98 -7.87 -21.33 3.32
N LEU A 99 -6.92 -21.88 4.08
CA LEU A 99 -7.12 -22.20 5.50
C LEU A 99 -7.20 -20.94 6.36
N LEU A 100 -6.33 -19.94 6.09
CA LEU A 100 -6.46 -18.65 6.75
C LEU A 100 -7.81 -17.99 6.45
N LYS A 101 -8.25 -18.05 5.19
CA LYS A 101 -9.56 -17.52 4.79
C LYS A 101 -10.69 -18.22 5.52
N GLN A 102 -10.65 -19.56 5.60
CA GLN A 102 -11.66 -20.36 6.31
C GLN A 102 -11.72 -20.01 7.79
N ASP A 103 -10.57 -19.84 8.45
CA ASP A 103 -10.52 -19.44 9.85
C ASP A 103 -11.14 -18.05 10.04
N VAL A 104 -10.77 -17.09 9.21
CA VAL A 104 -11.31 -15.72 9.26
C VAL A 104 -12.83 -15.69 9.04
N GLU A 105 -13.36 -16.54 8.13
CA GLU A 105 -14.79 -16.62 7.84
C GLU A 105 -15.58 -17.26 8.99
N ASN A 106 -14.99 -18.19 9.75
CA ASN A 106 -15.61 -18.88 10.87
C ASN A 106 -15.60 -18.06 12.18
N GLU A 107 -14.82 -16.99 12.25
CA GLU A 107 -14.68 -16.21 13.46
C GLU A 107 -15.83 -15.21 13.69
N ALA A 108 -16.25 -15.08 14.94
CA ALA A 108 -17.27 -14.10 15.33
C ALA A 108 -16.84 -12.65 15.06
N ASN A 109 -15.53 -12.39 15.16
CA ASN A 109 -14.90 -11.10 14.80
C ASN A 109 -13.72 -11.31 13.87
N PRO A 110 -13.97 -11.49 12.55
CA PRO A 110 -12.94 -11.77 11.56
C PRO A 110 -11.79 -10.76 11.57
N ARG A 111 -12.11 -9.48 11.79
CA ARG A 111 -11.10 -8.41 11.80
C ARG A 111 -10.15 -8.52 13.00
N ALA A 112 -10.69 -8.81 14.19
CA ALA A 112 -9.86 -8.96 15.39
C ALA A 112 -8.97 -10.21 15.29
N TYR A 113 -9.51 -11.30 14.75
CA TYR A 113 -8.74 -12.52 14.50
C TYR A 113 -7.57 -12.27 13.54
N LEU A 114 -7.86 -11.69 12.37
CA LEU A 114 -6.84 -11.38 11.38
C LEU A 114 -5.79 -10.40 11.92
N ALA A 115 -6.19 -9.42 12.74
CA ALA A 115 -5.27 -8.49 13.39
C ALA A 115 -4.31 -9.23 14.33
N LYS A 116 -4.81 -10.20 15.13
CA LYS A 116 -3.99 -11.00 16.03
C LYS A 116 -2.99 -11.89 15.27
N ILE A 117 -3.42 -12.54 14.19
CA ILE A 117 -2.53 -13.35 13.34
C ILE A 117 -1.45 -12.46 12.73
N PHE A 118 -1.83 -11.30 12.20
CA PHE A 118 -0.88 -10.35 11.62
C PHE A 118 0.14 -9.88 12.67
N GLU A 119 -0.31 -9.51 13.87
CA GLU A 119 0.56 -9.05 14.96
C GLU A 119 1.63 -10.09 15.29
N GLY A 120 1.22 -11.34 15.56
CA GLY A 120 2.16 -12.41 15.87
C GLY A 120 3.10 -12.76 14.72
N ALA A 121 2.60 -12.74 13.47
CA ALA A 121 3.42 -12.98 12.29
C ALA A 121 4.46 -11.87 12.08
N ILE A 122 4.09 -10.61 12.31
CA ILE A 122 4.99 -9.47 12.24
C ILE A 122 6.02 -9.49 13.38
N GLU A 123 5.61 -9.80 14.60
CA GLU A 123 6.54 -9.95 15.72
C GLU A 123 7.64 -10.97 15.38
N ARG A 124 7.25 -12.15 14.86
CA ARG A 124 8.21 -13.17 14.44
C ARG A 124 9.10 -12.69 13.28
N TRP A 125 8.54 -12.07 12.25
CA TRP A 125 9.31 -11.58 11.11
C TRP A 125 10.31 -10.49 11.47
N THR A 126 10.00 -9.68 12.47
CA THR A 126 10.86 -8.58 12.94
C THR A 126 11.84 -8.99 14.03
N ASP A 127 11.70 -10.19 14.59
CA ASP A 127 12.66 -10.77 15.55
C ASP A 127 13.93 -11.25 14.80
N GLY A 128 15.07 -10.72 15.23
CA GLY A 128 16.38 -11.04 14.64
C GLY A 128 16.75 -12.53 14.63
N ASN A 129 16.17 -13.30 15.53
CA ASN A 129 16.43 -14.75 15.61
C ASN A 129 15.92 -15.52 14.41
N TYR A 130 14.92 -14.98 13.67
CA TYR A 130 14.26 -15.66 12.56
C TYR A 130 14.58 -15.09 11.18
N HIS A 131 15.40 -14.05 11.06
CA HIS A 131 15.66 -13.38 9.79
C HIS A 131 16.14 -14.29 8.67
N HIS A 132 16.87 -15.36 9.01
CA HIS A 132 17.44 -16.31 8.07
C HIS A 132 16.40 -17.27 7.44
N GLU A 133 15.17 -17.29 7.97
CA GLU A 133 14.10 -18.15 7.47
C GLU A 133 13.29 -17.50 6.33
N TYR A 134 13.43 -16.21 6.12
CA TYR A 134 12.64 -15.44 5.15
C TYR A 134 13.47 -15.12 3.91
N ASP A 135 12.86 -15.24 2.72
CA ASP A 135 13.47 -14.79 1.46
C ASP A 135 13.82 -13.29 1.52
N GLU A 136 12.94 -12.50 2.14
CA GLU A 136 13.20 -11.11 2.48
C GLU A 136 12.94 -10.88 3.97
N SER A 137 14.02 -10.74 4.75
CA SER A 137 13.92 -10.40 6.16
C SER A 137 13.41 -8.97 6.37
N TRP A 138 12.89 -8.68 7.56
CA TRP A 138 12.47 -7.32 7.89
C TRP A 138 13.53 -6.24 7.65
N PRO A 139 14.80 -6.41 8.08
CA PRO A 139 15.84 -5.42 7.75
C PRO A 139 16.05 -5.22 6.25
N ASN A 140 15.96 -6.29 5.45
CA ASN A 140 16.12 -6.21 4.00
C ASN A 140 14.95 -5.46 3.34
N PHE A 141 13.71 -5.79 3.73
CA PHE A 141 12.52 -5.06 3.27
C PHE A 141 12.60 -3.58 3.62
N LYS A 142 12.90 -3.28 4.88
CA LYS A 142 13.06 -1.89 5.36
C LYS A 142 14.11 -1.16 4.55
N ASN A 143 15.30 -1.75 4.40
CA ASN A 143 16.41 -1.14 3.65
C ASN A 143 16.05 -0.94 2.18
N ARG A 144 15.37 -1.91 1.54
CA ARG A 144 14.91 -1.79 0.15
C ARG A 144 14.00 -0.57 -0.05
N VAL A 145 13.01 -0.41 0.83
CA VAL A 145 12.07 0.71 0.75
C VAL A 145 12.76 2.05 1.00
N GLU A 146 13.62 2.13 2.03
CA GLU A 146 14.36 3.35 2.36
C GLU A 146 15.31 3.75 1.23
N THR A 147 15.98 2.76 0.62
CA THR A 147 16.85 2.98 -0.54
C THR A 147 16.05 3.43 -1.77
N ALA A 148 14.89 2.81 -2.03
CA ALA A 148 14.02 3.23 -3.13
C ALA A 148 13.54 4.67 -2.98
N LEU A 149 13.16 5.07 -1.77
CA LEU A 149 12.76 6.45 -1.49
C LEU A 149 13.93 7.43 -1.68
N GLN A 150 15.13 7.08 -1.22
CA GLN A 150 16.31 7.93 -1.40
C GLN A 150 16.69 8.05 -2.88
N ASN A 151 16.73 6.95 -3.62
CA ASN A 151 17.05 6.94 -5.05
C ASN A 151 16.07 7.81 -5.85
N LEU A 152 14.76 7.67 -5.55
CA LEU A 152 13.74 8.51 -6.16
C LEU A 152 13.97 10.00 -5.81
N SER A 153 14.27 10.31 -4.57
CA SER A 153 14.52 11.68 -4.11
C SER A 153 15.73 12.29 -4.83
N ASP A 154 16.81 11.53 -4.96
CA ASP A 154 18.04 11.95 -5.66
C ASP A 154 17.81 12.13 -7.18
N GLU A 155 16.98 11.29 -7.78
CA GLU A 155 16.60 11.41 -9.19
C GLU A 155 15.72 12.66 -9.42
N LEU A 156 14.70 12.85 -8.59
CA LEU A 156 13.80 14.00 -8.70
C LEU A 156 14.49 15.34 -8.42
N ALA A 157 15.51 15.35 -7.55
CA ALA A 157 16.30 16.56 -7.31
C ALA A 157 17.06 17.04 -8.56
N LYS A 158 17.34 16.13 -9.51
CA LYS A 158 18.02 16.42 -10.79
C LYS A 158 17.05 16.76 -11.92
N THR A 159 15.78 16.43 -11.76
CA THR A 159 14.72 16.70 -12.75
C THR A 159 14.01 18.01 -12.47
N LYS A 160 13.20 18.46 -13.44
CA LYS A 160 12.32 19.63 -13.25
C LYS A 160 10.88 19.21 -12.92
N SER A 161 10.64 17.91 -12.68
CA SER A 161 9.30 17.40 -12.41
C SER A 161 8.76 17.98 -11.10
N ARG A 162 7.57 18.57 -11.16
CA ARG A 162 6.89 19.13 -9.98
C ARG A 162 6.16 18.07 -9.17
N TYR A 163 5.80 16.98 -9.82
CA TYR A 163 5.04 15.89 -9.23
C TYR A 163 5.68 14.55 -9.54
N ALA A 164 5.70 13.67 -8.54
CA ALA A 164 5.95 12.24 -8.72
C ALA A 164 4.82 11.44 -8.07
N VAL A 165 4.38 10.37 -8.71
CA VAL A 165 3.35 9.46 -8.20
C VAL A 165 3.91 8.05 -8.16
N VAL A 166 3.85 7.42 -6.99
CA VAL A 166 4.34 6.06 -6.75
C VAL A 166 3.17 5.17 -6.34
N PHE A 167 2.80 4.24 -7.20
CA PHE A 167 1.76 3.25 -6.90
C PHE A 167 2.38 2.02 -6.23
N THR A 168 2.01 1.78 -4.97
CA THR A 168 2.65 0.80 -4.10
C THR A 168 1.65 0.20 -3.10
N SER A 169 2.13 -0.29 -1.97
CA SER A 169 1.37 -1.00 -0.94
C SER A 169 1.49 -0.37 0.45
N GLY A 170 0.63 -0.82 1.36
CA GLY A 170 0.55 -0.30 2.72
C GLY A 170 1.83 -0.47 3.52
N GLY A 171 2.51 -1.62 3.42
CA GLY A 171 3.77 -1.88 4.14
C GLY A 171 4.88 -0.95 3.69
N VAL A 172 5.01 -0.72 2.38
CA VAL A 172 5.99 0.21 1.81
C VAL A 172 5.74 1.64 2.28
N ILE A 173 4.49 2.12 2.21
CA ILE A 173 4.12 3.47 2.69
C ILE A 173 4.38 3.60 4.19
N SER A 174 4.09 2.54 4.96
CA SER A 174 4.32 2.53 6.41
C SER A 174 5.80 2.62 6.76
N VAL A 175 6.68 1.92 6.03
CA VAL A 175 8.13 2.02 6.22
C VAL A 175 8.64 3.41 5.84
N ALA A 176 8.22 3.95 4.69
CA ALA A 176 8.62 5.29 4.26
C ALA A 176 8.19 6.36 5.29
N ALA A 177 6.91 6.33 5.73
CA ALA A 177 6.42 7.23 6.76
C ALA A 177 7.09 6.98 8.12
N GLY A 178 7.29 5.72 8.48
CA GLY A 178 7.97 5.31 9.72
C GLY A 178 9.39 5.86 9.82
N LYS A 179 10.15 5.83 8.70
CA LYS A 179 11.48 6.45 8.61
C LYS A 179 11.40 7.95 8.88
N LEU A 180 10.51 8.66 8.17
CA LEU A 180 10.39 10.12 8.26
C LEU A 180 9.87 10.62 9.63
N LEU A 181 9.13 9.78 10.35
CA LEU A 181 8.59 10.05 11.68
C LEU A 181 9.39 9.40 12.81
N GLU A 182 10.51 8.74 12.50
CA GLU A 182 11.37 8.03 13.45
C GLU A 182 10.60 7.01 14.33
N LEU A 183 9.65 6.30 13.71
CA LEU A 183 8.81 5.34 14.43
C LEU A 183 9.56 4.03 14.67
N ASN A 184 9.28 3.43 15.84
CA ASN A 184 9.69 2.04 16.07
C ASN A 184 8.86 1.06 15.20
N VAL A 185 9.28 -0.20 15.13
CA VAL A 185 8.70 -1.22 14.28
C VAL A 185 7.20 -1.44 14.54
N ASN A 186 6.78 -1.52 15.80
CA ASN A 186 5.37 -1.75 16.14
C ASN A 186 4.47 -0.61 15.69
N ARG A 187 4.91 0.64 15.84
CA ARG A 187 4.17 1.82 15.37
C ARG A 187 4.15 1.92 13.84
N THR A 188 5.24 1.54 13.18
CA THR A 188 5.32 1.45 11.73
C THR A 188 4.27 0.48 11.18
N PHE A 189 4.14 -0.71 11.76
CA PHE A 189 3.12 -1.67 11.32
C PHE A 189 1.69 -1.28 11.73
N ALA A 190 1.52 -0.53 12.82
CA ALA A 190 0.21 0.03 13.17
C ALA A 190 -0.32 0.97 12.07
N LEU A 191 0.56 1.71 11.38
CA LEU A 191 0.18 2.54 10.22
C LEU A 191 -0.37 1.69 9.07
N ASN A 192 0.19 0.52 8.80
CA ASN A 192 -0.26 -0.34 7.70
C ASN A 192 -1.76 -0.71 7.80
N TRP A 193 -2.27 -0.86 9.02
CA TRP A 193 -3.70 -1.09 9.26
C TRP A 193 -4.58 0.14 9.04
N ALA A 194 -4.01 1.32 9.19
CA ALA A 194 -4.73 2.58 9.05
C ALA A 194 -4.77 3.07 7.59
N ILE A 195 -3.74 2.77 6.80
CA ILE A 195 -3.62 3.23 5.40
C ILE A 195 -4.72 2.59 4.55
N THR A 196 -5.57 3.43 3.97
CA THR A 196 -6.74 3.02 3.17
C THR A 196 -6.33 2.72 1.72
N ASN A 197 -7.02 1.81 1.03
CA ASN A 197 -6.80 1.59 -0.41
C ASN A 197 -7.00 2.89 -1.19
N THR A 198 -6.14 3.14 -2.17
CA THR A 198 -6.01 4.37 -2.97
C THR A 198 -5.82 5.66 -2.17
N SER A 199 -5.52 5.55 -0.87
CA SER A 199 -5.14 6.74 -0.12
C SER A 199 -3.81 7.30 -0.61
N ILE A 200 -3.66 8.61 -0.42
CA ILE A 200 -2.49 9.39 -0.79
C ILE A 200 -1.69 9.69 0.47
N THR A 201 -0.39 9.44 0.43
CA THR A 201 0.58 9.94 1.41
C THR A 201 1.47 10.93 0.68
N THR A 202 1.46 12.18 1.13
CA THR A 202 2.11 13.29 0.44
C THR A 202 3.44 13.62 1.10
N LEU A 203 4.50 13.61 0.29
CA LEU A 203 5.83 14.07 0.68
C LEU A 203 6.19 15.31 -0.12
N ARG A 204 6.98 16.19 0.49
CA ARG A 204 7.62 17.32 -0.19
C ARG A 204 9.12 17.10 -0.21
N LEU A 205 9.72 17.28 -1.37
CA LEU A 205 11.18 17.21 -1.51
C LEU A 205 11.80 18.59 -1.27
N VAL A 206 12.70 18.67 -0.30
CA VAL A 206 13.51 19.86 0.00
C VAL A 206 14.97 19.52 -0.28
N GLY A 207 15.50 20.04 -1.38
CA GLY A 207 16.75 19.50 -1.93
C GLY A 207 16.50 18.07 -2.42
N ASN A 208 17.16 17.09 -1.80
CA ASN A 208 16.93 15.65 -1.98
C ASN A 208 16.36 14.97 -0.72
N GLU A 209 15.93 15.73 0.28
CA GLU A 209 15.37 15.21 1.52
C GLU A 209 13.84 15.22 1.48
N PRO A 210 13.19 14.05 1.53
CA PRO A 210 11.73 13.98 1.59
C PRO A 210 11.21 14.34 2.99
N GLN A 211 10.17 15.16 3.04
CA GLN A 211 9.47 15.54 4.26
C GLN A 211 8.00 15.10 4.17
N LEU A 212 7.48 14.45 5.19
CA LEU A 212 6.07 14.05 5.26
C LEU A 212 5.19 15.29 5.46
N LEU A 213 4.25 15.53 4.54
CA LEU A 213 3.24 16.58 4.67
C LEU A 213 1.91 16.04 5.18
N SER A 214 1.47 14.90 4.65
CA SER A 214 0.21 14.27 5.06
C SER A 214 0.28 12.75 4.88
N LEU A 215 -0.56 12.04 5.62
CA LEU A 215 -0.62 10.59 5.61
C LEU A 215 -2.06 10.11 5.45
N ASN A 216 -2.28 9.12 4.56
CA ASN A 216 -3.56 8.44 4.42
C ASN A 216 -4.73 9.35 4.01
N GLU A 217 -4.51 10.28 3.10
CA GLU A 217 -5.56 11.13 2.55
C GLU A 217 -6.50 10.29 1.67
N HIS A 218 -7.78 10.21 2.03
CA HIS A 218 -8.80 9.42 1.31
C HIS A 218 -10.17 10.10 1.31
N HIS A 219 -10.21 11.38 1.66
CA HIS A 219 -11.48 12.11 1.74
C HIS A 219 -12.18 12.25 0.39
N PHE A 220 -11.45 12.24 -0.72
CA PHE A 220 -12.01 12.28 -2.06
C PHE A 220 -12.88 11.04 -2.37
N ILE A 221 -12.50 9.85 -1.87
CA ILE A 221 -13.32 8.63 -1.98
C ILE A 221 -14.55 8.75 -1.08
N LYS A 222 -14.34 9.16 0.18
CA LYS A 222 -15.41 9.27 1.17
C LYS A 222 -16.47 10.29 0.76
N ALA A 223 -16.09 11.35 0.05
CA ALA A 223 -16.98 12.36 -0.46
C ALA A 223 -17.92 11.84 -1.55
N VAL A 224 -17.48 10.87 -2.36
CA VAL A 224 -18.30 10.24 -3.42
C VAL A 224 -19.18 9.14 -2.84
N ASP A 225 -18.59 8.14 -2.22
CA ASP A 225 -19.29 7.07 -1.53
C ASP A 225 -18.46 6.49 -0.38
N PRO A 226 -18.85 6.74 0.88
CA PRO A 226 -18.19 6.12 2.03
C PRO A 226 -18.19 4.59 1.99
N GLN A 227 -19.01 3.98 1.13
CA GLN A 227 -19.08 2.54 0.97
C GLN A 227 -17.91 1.96 0.19
N LEU A 228 -17.22 2.74 -0.55
CA LEU A 228 -15.98 2.36 -1.24
C LEU A 228 -14.78 2.21 -0.30
N LEU A 229 -14.87 2.71 0.93
CA LEU A 229 -13.81 2.48 1.92
C LEU A 229 -13.84 1.02 2.39
N THR A 230 -12.71 0.35 2.34
CA THR A 230 -12.55 -1.11 2.37
C THR A 230 -13.01 -1.80 3.66
N TRP A 231 -13.17 -1.08 4.77
CA TRP A 231 -13.50 -1.68 6.06
C TRP A 231 -14.91 -1.32 6.54
N LYS A 232 -15.95 -1.93 5.94
CA LYS A 232 -17.31 -1.81 6.44
C LYS A 232 -17.68 -2.90 7.42
N LYS A 233 -18.39 -2.48 8.49
CA LYS A 233 -19.24 -3.40 9.22
C LYS A 233 -20.33 -3.89 8.25
N LYS A 234 -20.36 -5.21 7.93
CA LYS A 234 -21.56 -5.80 7.35
C LYS A 234 -22.74 -5.39 8.26
N LYS A 235 -23.70 -4.60 7.76
CA LYS A 235 -24.97 -4.43 8.47
C LYS A 235 -25.51 -5.82 8.68
N LYS A 236 -25.70 -6.25 9.94
CA LYS A 236 -26.47 -7.45 10.23
C LYS A 236 -27.80 -7.28 9.48
N LYS A 237 -28.09 -8.15 8.50
CA LYS A 237 -29.45 -8.25 7.96
C LYS A 237 -30.32 -8.49 9.16
N GLY A 238 -31.20 -7.54 9.50
CA GLY A 238 -32.19 -7.72 10.53
C GLY A 238 -32.96 -8.99 10.19
N ARG A 239 -33.02 -9.91 11.13
CA ARG A 239 -34.00 -10.99 11.07
C ARG A 239 -35.36 -10.32 11.09
N ALA A 240 -36.08 -10.41 9.97
CA ALA A 240 -37.51 -10.18 9.93
C ALA A 240 -38.20 -11.28 10.72
#